data_7e14a9b3ac953ae4b26d791182d37d9d
#
_entry.id   7e14a9b3ac953ae4b26d791182d37d9d
#
_cell.length_a   1.000
_cell.length_b   1.000
_cell.length_c   1.000
_cell.angle_alpha   90.00
_cell.angle_beta   90.00
_cell.angle_gamma   90.00
#
_symmetry.space_group_name_H-M   'P 1'
#
loop_
_entity.id
_entity.type
_entity.pdbx_description
1 polymer ?
#
loop_
_entity_poly.entity_id
_entity_poly.type
_entity_poly.pdbx_seq_one_letter_code
_entity_poly.pdbx_strand_id
1 'polypeptide(L)'
;READRLGYRRNPVALNLKTGRTNTIGVIVPEMHTPYASQVVAGIQSILFSNNQKVVMAESDEDHEREGEHLKMMEDFMVDGLIVSICSYKHNVDTYRRLAKEGMAIVFYDRIPHGMEDMTQVLVDDNNDAFFMTEHLIRLGRQRIAYLYGPDNVYNTMERGRGYREAMEKFRLYDPQLIIKTGMTFADGAAAVDRLVQQGVDFDAVY
;
A
#
# COMPACT_ATOMS: atom_id res chain seq x y z
N ARG A 1 -15.49 -41.98 -12.14
CA ARG A 1 -16.45 -42.92 -11.51
C ARG A 1 -15.71 -43.99 -10.71
N GLU A 2 -14.73 -44.78 -11.30
CA GLU A 2 -14.01 -45.82 -10.52
C GLU A 2 -13.01 -45.20 -9.53
N ALA A 3 -12.31 -44.14 -9.89
CA ALA A 3 -11.42 -43.40 -9.02
C ALA A 3 -12.16 -42.81 -7.80
N ASP A 4 -13.38 -42.29 -8.00
CA ASP A 4 -14.22 -41.75 -6.92
C ASP A 4 -14.68 -42.86 -5.96
N ARG A 5 -15.03 -44.05 -6.53
CA ARG A 5 -15.40 -45.23 -5.75
C ARG A 5 -14.25 -45.74 -4.88
N LEU A 6 -13.02 -45.64 -5.39
CA LEU A 6 -11.80 -46.03 -4.69
C LEU A 6 -11.26 -44.96 -3.75
N GLY A 7 -11.96 -43.82 -3.61
CA GLY A 7 -11.49 -42.69 -2.79
C GLY A 7 -10.21 -42.03 -3.30
N TYR A 8 -9.88 -42.22 -4.59
CA TYR A 8 -8.67 -41.63 -5.17
C TYR A 8 -8.80 -40.11 -5.25
N ARG A 9 -7.91 -39.41 -4.59
CA ARG A 9 -7.75 -37.95 -4.71
C ARG A 9 -6.52 -37.67 -5.54
N ARG A 10 -6.69 -36.87 -6.61
CA ARG A 10 -5.54 -36.38 -7.37
C ARG A 10 -4.60 -35.62 -6.45
N ASN A 11 -3.30 -35.95 -6.51
CA ASN A 11 -2.29 -35.21 -5.75
C ASN A 11 -2.13 -33.81 -6.40
N PRO A 12 -2.52 -32.71 -5.70
CA PRO A 12 -2.41 -31.37 -6.27
C PRO A 12 -0.97 -30.98 -6.59
N VAL A 13 0.01 -31.45 -5.82
CA VAL A 13 1.43 -31.17 -6.05
C VAL A 13 1.90 -31.77 -7.37
N ALA A 14 1.52 -33.02 -7.66
CA ALA A 14 1.85 -33.65 -8.93
C ALA A 14 1.14 -32.97 -10.13
N LEU A 15 -0.07 -32.46 -9.93
CA LEU A 15 -0.77 -31.70 -10.97
C LEU A 15 -0.10 -30.35 -11.21
N ASN A 16 0.26 -29.63 -10.17
CA ASN A 16 0.97 -28.35 -10.23
C ASN A 16 2.30 -28.50 -10.98
N LEU A 17 3.06 -29.56 -10.68
CA LEU A 17 4.32 -29.85 -11.37
C LEU A 17 4.09 -30.10 -12.89
N LYS A 18 2.99 -30.76 -13.25
CA LYS A 18 2.65 -31.03 -14.64
C LYS A 18 2.18 -29.78 -15.41
N THR A 19 1.44 -28.90 -14.75
CA THR A 19 0.86 -27.69 -15.36
C THR A 19 1.77 -26.47 -15.27
N GLY A 20 2.78 -26.51 -14.40
CA GLY A 20 3.61 -25.36 -14.06
C GLY A 20 2.85 -24.24 -13.33
N ARG A 21 1.66 -24.54 -12.77
CA ARG A 21 0.80 -23.57 -12.08
C ARG A 21 0.22 -24.16 -10.81
N THR A 22 0.13 -23.32 -9.78
CA THR A 22 -0.48 -23.68 -8.48
C THR A 22 -1.91 -23.18 -8.33
N ASN A 23 -2.36 -22.29 -9.22
CA ASN A 23 -3.59 -21.50 -9.11
C ASN A 23 -3.65 -20.75 -7.77
N THR A 24 -2.50 -20.25 -7.32
CA THR A 24 -2.36 -19.55 -6.05
C THR A 24 -1.77 -18.17 -6.29
N ILE A 25 -2.39 -17.15 -5.76
CA ILE A 25 -1.92 -15.76 -5.79
C ILE A 25 -1.48 -15.37 -4.39
N GLY A 26 -0.28 -14.82 -4.30
CA GLY A 26 0.23 -14.20 -3.08
C GLY A 26 -0.29 -12.77 -2.95
N VAL A 27 -0.75 -12.40 -1.76
CA VAL A 27 -1.17 -11.03 -1.44
C VAL A 27 -0.36 -10.56 -0.24
N ILE A 28 0.42 -9.50 -0.41
CA ILE A 28 1.21 -8.89 0.67
C ILE A 28 0.67 -7.50 0.92
N VAL A 29 0.36 -7.21 2.18
CA VAL A 29 -0.19 -5.93 2.62
C VAL A 29 0.62 -5.37 3.78
N PRO A 30 0.75 -4.03 3.92
CA PRO A 30 1.44 -3.44 5.06
C PRO A 30 0.67 -3.63 6.36
N GLU A 31 -0.68 -3.61 6.28
CA GLU A 31 -1.57 -3.76 7.44
C GLU A 31 -2.98 -4.22 6.99
N MET A 32 -3.75 -4.85 7.90
CA MET A 32 -5.11 -5.32 7.60
C MET A 32 -6.20 -4.71 8.49
N HIS A 33 -5.83 -3.90 9.46
CA HIS A 33 -6.75 -3.41 10.49
C HIS A 33 -7.54 -2.16 10.08
N THR A 34 -7.17 -1.47 8.99
CA THR A 34 -7.93 -0.31 8.51
C THR A 34 -9.12 -0.73 7.65
N PRO A 35 -10.21 0.08 7.62
CA PRO A 35 -11.33 -0.16 6.72
C PRO A 35 -10.92 -0.20 5.25
N TYR A 36 -9.95 0.61 4.83
CA TYR A 36 -9.42 0.62 3.47
C TYR A 36 -8.78 -0.72 3.12
N ALA A 37 -7.78 -1.14 3.89
CA ALA A 37 -7.05 -2.39 3.65
C ALA A 37 -8.00 -3.60 3.63
N SER A 38 -8.91 -3.69 4.61
CA SER A 38 -9.87 -4.80 4.69
C SER A 38 -10.83 -4.86 3.49
N GLN A 39 -11.28 -3.71 2.96
CA GLN A 39 -12.15 -3.65 1.78
C GLN A 39 -11.39 -4.04 0.49
N VAL A 40 -10.16 -3.57 0.32
CA VAL A 40 -9.31 -3.96 -0.83
C VAL A 40 -9.07 -5.47 -0.81
N VAL A 41 -8.67 -6.01 0.33
CA VAL A 41 -8.46 -7.46 0.52
C VAL A 41 -9.73 -8.26 0.19
N ALA A 42 -10.89 -7.82 0.68
CA ALA A 42 -12.16 -8.49 0.38
C ALA A 42 -12.47 -8.46 -1.13
N GLY A 43 -12.19 -7.36 -1.81
CA GLY A 43 -12.33 -7.24 -3.27
C GLY A 43 -11.42 -8.21 -4.02
N ILE A 44 -10.13 -8.27 -3.65
CA ILE A 44 -9.14 -9.20 -4.22
C ILE A 44 -9.62 -10.65 -4.04
N GLN A 45 -9.98 -11.03 -2.81
CA GLN A 45 -10.45 -12.39 -2.51
C GLN A 45 -11.68 -12.78 -3.32
N SER A 46 -12.66 -11.85 -3.44
CA SER A 46 -13.88 -12.10 -4.21
C SER A 46 -13.59 -12.43 -5.68
N ILE A 47 -12.70 -11.67 -6.32
CA ILE A 47 -12.32 -11.90 -7.72
C ILE A 47 -11.51 -13.18 -7.88
N LEU A 48 -10.54 -13.44 -7.01
CA LEU A 48 -9.73 -14.64 -7.08
C LEU A 48 -10.56 -15.90 -6.84
N PHE A 49 -11.48 -15.87 -5.88
CA PHE A 49 -12.40 -16.97 -5.60
C PHE A 49 -13.31 -17.27 -6.80
N SER A 50 -13.88 -16.25 -7.45
CA SER A 50 -14.74 -16.42 -8.63
C SER A 50 -14.01 -17.04 -9.84
N ASN A 51 -12.67 -16.89 -9.85
CA ASN A 51 -11.79 -17.50 -10.87
C ASN A 51 -11.14 -18.82 -10.44
N ASN A 52 -11.62 -19.43 -9.35
CA ASN A 52 -11.07 -20.67 -8.78
C ASN A 52 -9.58 -20.57 -8.43
N GLN A 53 -9.12 -19.41 -8.04
CA GLN A 53 -7.77 -19.18 -7.57
C GLN A 53 -7.71 -19.21 -6.04
N LYS A 54 -6.62 -19.71 -5.50
CA LYS A 54 -6.31 -19.70 -4.07
C LYS A 54 -5.59 -18.41 -3.73
N VAL A 55 -5.72 -17.98 -2.48
CA VAL A 55 -5.03 -16.81 -1.95
C VAL A 55 -4.16 -17.21 -0.79
N VAL A 56 -2.90 -16.79 -0.81
CA VAL A 56 -2.01 -16.79 0.35
C VAL A 56 -1.79 -15.34 0.74
N MET A 57 -2.15 -14.99 1.97
CA MET A 57 -2.04 -13.62 2.47
C MET A 57 -0.94 -13.49 3.50
N ALA A 58 -0.22 -12.38 3.46
CA ALA A 58 0.78 -12.02 4.44
C ALA A 58 0.69 -10.52 4.75
N GLU A 59 0.89 -10.18 6.01
CA GLU A 59 0.91 -8.81 6.54
C GLU A 59 2.31 -8.48 7.02
N SER A 60 2.90 -7.41 6.49
CA SER A 60 4.26 -7.00 6.84
C SER A 60 4.33 -6.13 8.11
N ASP A 61 3.19 -5.59 8.58
CA ASP A 61 3.11 -4.72 9.76
C ASP A 61 4.06 -3.50 9.64
N GLU A 62 4.07 -2.89 8.45
CA GLU A 62 4.95 -1.76 8.07
C GLU A 62 6.46 -2.06 8.21
N ASP A 63 6.85 -3.34 8.30
CA ASP A 63 8.22 -3.79 8.43
C ASP A 63 8.74 -4.37 7.10
N HIS A 64 9.79 -3.75 6.55
CA HIS A 64 10.37 -4.15 5.27
C HIS A 64 11.20 -5.44 5.33
N GLU A 65 11.73 -5.82 6.50
CA GLU A 65 12.42 -7.11 6.66
C GLU A 65 11.39 -8.24 6.61
N ARG A 66 10.28 -8.09 7.34
CA ARG A 66 9.14 -9.02 7.30
C ARG A 66 8.53 -9.11 5.90
N GLU A 67 8.40 -7.99 5.18
CA GLU A 67 7.97 -8.00 3.78
C GLU A 67 8.92 -8.85 2.91
N GLY A 68 10.23 -8.72 3.10
CA GLY A 68 11.24 -9.52 2.41
C GLY A 68 11.13 -11.02 2.72
N GLU A 69 10.87 -11.39 3.98
CA GLU A 69 10.61 -12.78 4.38
C GLU A 69 9.34 -13.33 3.72
N HIS A 70 8.29 -12.51 3.63
CA HIS A 70 7.05 -12.89 2.95
C HIS A 70 7.24 -13.08 1.46
N LEU A 71 8.05 -12.25 0.80
CA LEU A 71 8.39 -12.45 -0.62
C LEU A 71 9.07 -13.80 -0.83
N LYS A 72 10.03 -14.16 0.00
CA LYS A 72 10.69 -15.47 -0.04
C LYS A 72 9.71 -16.62 0.22
N MET A 73 8.82 -16.47 1.19
CA MET A 73 7.76 -17.46 1.46
C MET A 73 6.84 -17.65 0.24
N MET A 74 6.49 -16.58 -0.47
CA MET A 74 5.66 -16.67 -1.68
C MET A 74 6.39 -17.40 -2.82
N GLU A 75 7.71 -17.19 -2.97
CA GLU A 75 8.53 -17.99 -3.89
C GLU A 75 8.53 -19.49 -3.51
N ASP A 76 8.77 -19.81 -2.25
CA ASP A 76 8.78 -21.19 -1.74
C ASP A 76 7.42 -21.88 -1.96
N PHE A 77 6.31 -21.14 -1.87
CA PHE A 77 4.96 -21.63 -2.17
C PHE A 77 4.66 -21.69 -3.67
N MET A 78 5.59 -21.24 -4.52
CA MET A 78 5.44 -21.21 -5.97
C MET A 78 4.12 -20.54 -6.40
N VAL A 79 3.80 -19.37 -5.82
CA VAL A 79 2.60 -18.63 -6.23
C VAL A 79 2.71 -18.22 -7.69
N ASP A 80 1.58 -18.19 -8.41
CA ASP A 80 1.55 -17.87 -9.84
C ASP A 80 1.68 -16.35 -10.11
N GLY A 81 1.53 -15.54 -9.06
CA GLY A 81 1.68 -14.09 -9.11
C GLY A 81 1.49 -13.44 -7.75
N LEU A 82 1.81 -12.16 -7.69
CA LEU A 82 1.76 -11.35 -6.49
C LEU A 82 0.86 -10.12 -6.68
N ILE A 83 0.08 -9.79 -5.66
CA ILE A 83 -0.59 -8.50 -5.51
C ILE A 83 -0.02 -7.87 -4.24
N VAL A 84 0.59 -6.70 -4.35
CA VAL A 84 1.40 -6.12 -3.28
C VAL A 84 1.08 -4.65 -3.05
N SER A 85 0.83 -4.29 -1.80
CA SER A 85 1.03 -2.93 -1.31
C SER A 85 2.26 -2.94 -0.41
N ILE A 86 3.28 -2.18 -0.78
CA ILE A 86 4.57 -2.19 -0.08
C ILE A 86 4.53 -1.39 1.22
N CYS A 87 5.35 -1.75 2.18
CA CYS A 87 5.53 -0.98 3.41
C CYS A 87 6.59 0.13 3.25
N SER A 88 7.52 0.00 2.31
CA SER A 88 8.60 0.96 2.14
C SER A 88 8.96 1.21 0.67
N TYR A 89 8.97 2.50 0.30
CA TYR A 89 9.32 2.97 -1.05
C TYR A 89 10.72 2.57 -1.54
N LYS A 90 11.68 2.33 -0.62
CA LYS A 90 13.09 2.10 -0.96
C LYS A 90 13.58 0.68 -0.74
N HIS A 91 12.89 -0.09 0.08
CA HIS A 91 13.33 -1.44 0.44
C HIS A 91 12.72 -2.49 -0.49
N ASN A 92 13.35 -3.66 -0.55
CA ASN A 92 12.95 -4.81 -1.36
C ASN A 92 12.85 -4.59 -2.88
N VAL A 93 13.24 -3.40 -3.39
CA VAL A 93 13.17 -3.04 -4.82
C VAL A 93 13.88 -4.07 -5.70
N ASP A 94 15.11 -4.48 -5.32
CA ASP A 94 15.89 -5.45 -6.09
C ASP A 94 15.25 -6.86 -6.07
N THR A 95 14.59 -7.22 -4.97
CA THR A 95 13.84 -8.47 -4.88
C THR A 95 12.65 -8.47 -5.84
N TYR A 96 11.85 -7.41 -5.86
CA TYR A 96 10.74 -7.27 -6.81
C TYR A 96 11.22 -7.30 -8.26
N ARG A 97 12.32 -6.59 -8.59
CA ARG A 97 12.90 -6.61 -9.94
C ARG A 97 13.38 -8.00 -10.33
N ARG A 98 14.03 -8.72 -9.42
CA ARG A 98 14.47 -10.10 -9.66
C ARG A 98 13.29 -11.00 -9.94
N LEU A 99 12.27 -11.00 -9.09
CA LEU A 99 11.06 -11.81 -9.25
C LEU A 99 10.35 -11.54 -10.59
N ALA A 100 10.18 -10.27 -10.93
CA ALA A 100 9.56 -9.88 -12.21
C ALA A 100 10.39 -10.36 -13.41
N LYS A 101 11.73 -10.24 -13.35
CA LYS A 101 12.65 -10.72 -14.39
C LYS A 101 12.64 -12.25 -14.53
N GLU A 102 12.39 -12.96 -13.46
CA GLU A 102 12.24 -14.42 -13.43
C GLU A 102 10.84 -14.87 -13.92
N GLY A 103 9.96 -13.93 -14.26
CA GLY A 103 8.65 -14.20 -14.84
C GLY A 103 7.49 -14.20 -13.85
N MET A 104 7.72 -13.80 -12.60
CA MET A 104 6.64 -13.60 -11.62
C MET A 104 5.76 -12.44 -12.06
N ALA A 105 4.46 -12.67 -12.22
CA ALA A 105 3.49 -11.60 -12.45
C ALA A 105 3.29 -10.81 -11.16
N ILE A 106 3.58 -9.51 -11.16
CA ILE A 106 3.43 -8.65 -9.98
C ILE A 106 2.52 -7.47 -10.32
N VAL A 107 1.54 -7.23 -9.46
CA VAL A 107 0.66 -6.06 -9.50
C VAL A 107 0.86 -5.29 -8.20
N PHE A 108 1.32 -4.06 -8.29
CA PHE A 108 1.34 -3.16 -7.14
C PHE A 108 0.01 -2.43 -7.00
N TYR A 109 -0.40 -2.15 -5.79
CA TYR A 109 -1.56 -1.30 -5.54
C TYR A 109 -1.28 -0.36 -4.37
N ASP A 110 -1.96 0.79 -4.36
CA ASP A 110 -1.85 1.81 -3.31
C ASP A 110 -0.43 2.41 -3.20
N ARG A 111 0.60 1.59 -3.06
CA ARG A 111 2.00 2.00 -2.92
C ARG A 111 2.89 1.21 -3.86
N ILE A 112 3.88 1.88 -4.45
CA ILE A 112 4.85 1.28 -5.39
C ILE A 112 6.29 1.48 -4.93
N PRO A 113 7.20 0.55 -5.25
CA PRO A 113 8.63 0.73 -4.99
C PRO A 113 9.24 1.78 -5.93
N HIS A 114 10.29 2.43 -5.46
CA HIS A 114 11.04 3.41 -6.25
C HIS A 114 11.58 2.82 -7.57
N GLY A 115 11.37 3.56 -8.65
CA GLY A 115 11.87 3.19 -9.97
C GLY A 115 11.22 1.94 -10.56
N MET A 116 9.97 1.64 -10.18
CA MET A 116 9.16 0.54 -10.74
C MET A 116 7.83 1.05 -11.31
N GLU A 117 7.81 2.30 -11.76
CA GLU A 117 6.64 2.96 -12.32
C GLU A 117 6.16 2.33 -13.65
N ASP A 118 7.01 1.52 -14.29
CA ASP A 118 6.71 0.74 -15.50
C ASP A 118 6.00 -0.60 -15.21
N MET A 119 5.92 -1.01 -13.95
CA MET A 119 5.22 -2.23 -13.56
C MET A 119 3.71 -2.05 -13.55
N THR A 120 2.98 -3.17 -13.63
CA THR A 120 1.52 -3.14 -13.49
C THR A 120 1.12 -2.62 -12.12
N GLN A 121 0.29 -1.58 -12.08
CA GLN A 121 -0.06 -0.89 -10.85
C GLN A 121 -1.50 -0.38 -10.86
N VAL A 122 -2.10 -0.32 -9.68
CA VAL A 122 -3.43 0.25 -9.43
C VAL A 122 -3.28 1.29 -8.34
N LEU A 123 -3.22 2.55 -8.72
CA LEU A 123 -2.99 3.68 -7.81
C LEU A 123 -4.15 4.67 -7.88
N VAL A 124 -4.25 5.50 -6.86
CA VAL A 124 -4.98 6.77 -6.90
C VAL A 124 -4.00 7.91 -7.14
N ASP A 125 -4.48 9.05 -7.60
CA ASP A 125 -3.64 10.25 -7.79
C ASP A 125 -3.55 11.03 -6.47
N ASP A 126 -2.78 10.49 -5.52
CA ASP A 126 -2.60 11.05 -4.17
C ASP A 126 -2.15 12.53 -4.19
N ASN A 127 -1.36 12.93 -5.19
CA ASN A 127 -0.94 14.33 -5.33
C ASN A 127 -2.14 15.23 -5.66
N ASN A 128 -2.88 14.88 -6.70
CA ASN A 128 -4.03 15.66 -7.16
C ASN A 128 -5.16 15.67 -6.14
N ASP A 129 -5.42 14.55 -5.48
CA ASP A 129 -6.42 14.44 -4.42
C ASP A 129 -6.07 15.32 -3.22
N ALA A 130 -4.81 15.31 -2.78
CA ALA A 130 -4.33 16.18 -1.72
C ALA A 130 -4.39 17.67 -2.10
N PHE A 131 -4.05 17.98 -3.36
CA PHE A 131 -4.19 19.33 -3.88
C PHE A 131 -5.65 19.81 -3.80
N PHE A 132 -6.60 19.03 -4.29
CA PHE A 132 -8.02 19.40 -4.25
C PHE A 132 -8.59 19.47 -2.84
N MET A 133 -8.20 18.57 -1.94
CA MET A 133 -8.62 18.62 -0.55
C MET A 133 -8.12 19.90 0.15
N THR A 134 -6.86 20.26 -0.09
CA THR A 134 -6.27 21.49 0.45
C THR A 134 -6.94 22.73 -0.17
N GLU A 135 -7.13 22.75 -1.50
CA GLU A 135 -7.86 23.84 -2.18
C GLU A 135 -9.29 23.99 -1.64
N HIS A 136 -9.96 22.86 -1.35
CA HIS A 136 -11.31 22.89 -0.75
C HIS A 136 -11.30 23.59 0.62
N LEU A 137 -10.36 23.27 1.50
CA LEU A 137 -10.24 23.96 2.79
C LEU A 137 -9.97 25.46 2.61
N ILE A 138 -9.11 25.83 1.67
CA ILE A 138 -8.83 27.25 1.35
C ILE A 138 -10.10 27.97 0.84
N ARG A 139 -10.88 27.33 -0.01
CA ARG A 139 -12.16 27.88 -0.51
C ARG A 139 -13.22 28.04 0.58
N LEU A 140 -13.13 27.24 1.65
CA LEU A 140 -13.94 27.40 2.88
C LEU A 140 -13.41 28.53 3.78
N GLY A 141 -12.41 29.28 3.35
CA GLY A 141 -11.84 30.42 4.07
C GLY A 141 -10.72 30.07 5.04
N ARG A 142 -10.21 28.81 5.02
CA ARG A 142 -9.07 28.40 5.85
C ARG A 142 -7.77 28.94 5.26
N GLN A 143 -6.91 29.48 6.09
CA GLN A 143 -5.66 30.10 5.65
C GLN A 143 -4.42 29.46 6.30
N ARG A 144 -4.59 28.88 7.47
CA ARG A 144 -3.51 28.25 8.25
C ARG A 144 -3.82 26.77 8.45
N ILE A 145 -3.62 26.00 7.38
CA ILE A 145 -3.95 24.57 7.34
C ILE A 145 -2.74 23.78 7.80
N ALA A 146 -2.80 23.19 9.00
CA ALA A 146 -1.76 22.27 9.46
C ALA A 146 -1.80 20.97 8.68
N TYR A 147 -0.64 20.46 8.27
CA TYR A 147 -0.51 19.18 7.56
C TYR A 147 0.23 18.16 8.42
N LEU A 148 -0.44 17.04 8.70
CA LEU A 148 0.13 15.92 9.42
C LEU A 148 0.86 15.01 8.41
N TYR A 149 2.16 15.22 8.28
CA TYR A 149 3.03 14.56 7.31
C TYR A 149 3.56 13.24 7.89
N GLY A 150 3.13 12.11 7.34
CA GLY A 150 3.57 10.77 7.73
C GLY A 150 5.04 10.46 7.37
N PRO A 151 5.48 9.20 7.49
CA PRO A 151 6.88 8.81 7.24
C PRO A 151 7.33 9.04 5.79
N ASP A 152 8.57 9.54 5.63
CA ASP A 152 9.19 9.84 4.32
C ASP A 152 9.45 8.59 3.44
N ASN A 153 9.33 7.40 3.99
CA ASN A 153 9.52 6.14 3.27
C ASN A 153 8.21 5.53 2.74
N VAL A 154 7.09 6.22 2.92
CA VAL A 154 5.77 5.82 2.42
C VAL A 154 5.43 6.65 1.18
N TYR A 155 5.16 5.99 0.06
CA TYR A 155 4.90 6.62 -1.24
C TYR A 155 3.77 7.68 -1.16
N ASN A 156 2.61 7.28 -0.63
CA ASN A 156 1.43 8.16 -0.54
C ASN A 156 1.69 9.41 0.30
N THR A 157 2.48 9.29 1.37
CA THR A 157 2.88 10.43 2.21
C THR A 157 3.60 11.50 1.38
N MET A 158 4.55 11.08 0.54
CA MET A 158 5.31 12.01 -0.31
C MET A 158 4.42 12.69 -1.34
N GLU A 159 3.56 11.93 -2.01
CA GLU A 159 2.67 12.46 -3.05
C GLU A 159 1.62 13.41 -2.46
N ARG A 160 0.99 13.04 -1.35
CA ARG A 160 0.04 13.92 -0.64
C ARG A 160 0.72 15.20 -0.12
N GLY A 161 1.94 15.07 0.42
CA GLY A 161 2.73 16.24 0.87
C GLY A 161 3.05 17.20 -0.27
N ARG A 162 3.32 16.67 -1.48
CA ARG A 162 3.54 17.49 -2.67
C ARG A 162 2.26 18.23 -3.07
N GLY A 163 1.12 17.53 -3.15
CA GLY A 163 -0.18 18.14 -3.49
C GLY A 163 -0.61 19.21 -2.49
N TYR A 164 -0.46 18.97 -1.18
CA TYR A 164 -0.69 19.99 -0.16
C TYR A 164 0.18 21.24 -0.40
N ARG A 165 1.49 21.05 -0.60
CA ARG A 165 2.42 22.17 -0.86
C ARG A 165 2.03 22.94 -2.10
N GLU A 166 1.79 22.29 -3.22
CA GLU A 166 1.40 22.92 -4.49
C GLU A 166 0.13 23.75 -4.33
N ALA A 167 -0.87 23.26 -3.59
CA ALA A 167 -2.08 24.05 -3.30
C ALA A 167 -1.76 25.28 -2.44
N MET A 168 -1.06 25.11 -1.33
CA MET A 168 -0.72 26.22 -0.43
C MET A 168 0.16 27.29 -1.11
N GLU A 169 1.10 26.88 -1.97
CA GLU A 169 1.93 27.81 -2.77
C GLU A 169 1.12 28.56 -3.83
N LYS A 170 0.20 27.86 -4.53
CA LYS A 170 -0.72 28.49 -5.52
C LYS A 170 -1.52 29.62 -4.91
N PHE A 171 -2.00 29.44 -3.67
CA PHE A 171 -2.78 30.44 -2.97
C PHE A 171 -1.93 31.40 -2.08
N ARG A 172 -0.59 31.27 -2.11
CA ARG A 172 0.36 32.09 -1.31
C ARG A 172 0.16 31.97 0.19
N LEU A 173 -0.23 30.80 0.66
CA LEU A 173 -0.51 30.47 2.05
C LEU A 173 0.51 29.49 2.65
N TYR A 174 1.52 29.07 1.87
CA TYR A 174 2.49 28.08 2.32
C TYR A 174 3.33 28.59 3.50
N ASP A 175 3.27 27.87 4.61
CA ASP A 175 4.06 28.10 5.81
C ASP A 175 4.65 26.75 6.28
N PRO A 176 5.99 26.57 6.24
CA PRO A 176 6.63 25.32 6.65
C PRO A 176 6.42 24.97 8.14
N GLN A 177 6.06 25.93 9.00
CA GLN A 177 5.74 25.68 10.40
C GLN A 177 4.44 24.89 10.59
N LEU A 178 3.58 24.85 9.56
CA LEU A 178 2.34 24.10 9.56
C LEU A 178 2.52 22.63 9.14
N ILE A 179 3.74 22.21 8.75
CA ILE A 179 4.01 20.82 8.38
C ILE A 179 4.60 20.09 9.57
N ILE A 180 3.86 19.13 10.11
CA ILE A 180 4.27 18.37 11.30
C ILE A 180 4.50 16.92 10.92
N LYS A 181 5.77 16.48 11.03
CA LYS A 181 6.10 15.06 10.86
C LYS A 181 5.48 14.22 11.97
N THR A 182 4.82 13.15 11.57
CA THR A 182 4.12 12.22 12.45
C THR A 182 4.32 10.75 11.99
N GLY A 183 3.88 9.80 12.79
CA GLY A 183 3.73 8.40 12.40
C GLY A 183 2.38 8.15 11.71
N MET A 184 1.99 6.88 11.63
CA MET A 184 0.79 6.45 10.90
C MET A 184 -0.37 6.06 11.83
N THR A 185 -0.17 6.08 13.14
CA THR A 185 -1.19 5.67 14.12
C THR A 185 -2.06 6.85 14.55
N PHE A 186 -3.24 6.53 15.07
CA PHE A 186 -4.11 7.53 15.69
C PHE A 186 -3.40 8.30 16.84
N ALA A 187 -2.60 7.59 17.65
CA ALA A 187 -1.84 8.21 18.74
C ALA A 187 -0.79 9.18 18.21
N ASP A 188 -0.13 8.86 17.11
CA ASP A 188 0.85 9.75 16.47
C ASP A 188 0.20 11.04 15.97
N GLY A 189 -0.97 10.93 15.33
CA GLY A 189 -1.74 12.08 14.86
C GLY A 189 -2.18 12.99 16.01
N ALA A 190 -2.71 12.41 17.10
CA ALA A 190 -3.08 13.16 18.31
C ALA A 190 -1.88 13.88 18.91
N ALA A 191 -0.75 13.19 19.09
CA ALA A 191 0.48 13.78 19.62
C ALA A 191 1.05 14.89 18.71
N ALA A 192 0.85 14.80 17.39
CA ALA A 192 1.27 15.84 16.46
C ALA A 192 0.45 17.12 16.63
N VAL A 193 -0.88 17.01 16.79
CA VAL A 193 -1.75 18.16 17.08
C VAL A 193 -1.42 18.77 18.44
N ASP A 194 -1.19 17.96 19.48
CA ASP A 194 -0.80 18.44 20.79
C ASP A 194 0.50 19.25 20.73
N ARG A 195 1.49 18.80 19.92
CA ARG A 195 2.74 19.56 19.72
C ARG A 195 2.49 20.92 19.07
N LEU A 196 1.62 21.02 18.07
CA LEU A 196 1.25 22.30 17.45
C LEU A 196 0.69 23.26 18.47
N VAL A 197 -0.25 22.80 19.29
CA VAL A 197 -0.88 23.61 20.35
C VAL A 197 0.14 24.04 21.40
N GLN A 198 1.01 23.14 21.87
CA GLN A 198 2.04 23.45 22.86
C GLN A 198 3.10 24.44 22.36
N GLN A 199 3.41 24.38 21.06
CA GLN A 199 4.33 25.31 20.40
C GLN A 199 3.69 26.68 20.09
N GLY A 200 2.41 26.85 20.36
CA GLY A 200 1.67 28.07 20.06
C GLY A 200 1.54 28.35 18.57
N VAL A 201 1.61 27.31 17.73
CA VAL A 201 1.38 27.45 16.30
C VAL A 201 -0.10 27.65 16.06
N ASP A 202 -0.45 28.79 15.47
CA ASP A 202 -1.84 29.09 15.11
C ASP A 202 -2.22 28.35 13.82
N PHE A 203 -3.35 27.64 13.82
CA PHE A 203 -3.92 26.94 12.67
C PHE A 203 -5.46 26.93 12.74
N ASP A 204 -6.11 26.91 11.59
CA ASP A 204 -7.58 26.98 11.46
C ASP A 204 -8.20 25.76 10.77
N ALA A 205 -7.34 24.84 10.31
CA ALA A 205 -7.72 23.52 9.81
C ALA A 205 -6.53 22.53 9.96
N VAL A 206 -6.84 21.24 9.88
CA VAL A 206 -5.88 20.15 9.86
C VAL A 206 -6.19 19.24 8.66
N TYR A 207 -5.13 18.85 7.94
CA TYR A 207 -5.16 17.89 6.85
C TYR A 207 -4.19 16.76 7.09
#